data_5a771fdae6466167d0b038be1da71db5
#
_entry.id   5a771fdae6466167d0b038be1da71db5
#
_cell.length_a   1.000
_cell.length_b   1.000
_cell.length_c   1.000
_cell.angle_alpha   90.00
_cell.angle_beta   90.00
_cell.angle_gamma   90.00
#
_symmetry.space_group_name_H-M   'P 1'
#
loop_
_entity.id
_entity.type
_entity.pdbx_description
1 polymer ?
#
loop_
_entity_poly.entity_id
_entity_poly.type
_entity_poly.pdbx_seq_one_letter_code
_entity_poly.pdbx_strand_id
1 'polypeptide(L)'
;MSKKKKKTKNPKLKSLQMTFDPNTIEHLGVRMYSTLPPVIAELIANSYDADAKNVCITLNDKADEKEIIVSDDGIGMTFKEINDDFLRIGKNRIIWNKTDVTAGGRKVIGKKGLGKLSFFGIAGEIEISTVKDGKENVFSMVWEDIKKEKHNYKPKIIKRDAPCSSEKSGTLIKLKKIQRKTDFSGKDLASNLSKIFIVDPDFQISVNHNSSEPVLVSNELRYADLETEVQWDIPKDYEYSGKYEKADIIKGHLIAAKRPIPPKTNMRGITLFSRKKLVNLPEYFSDSTSSHFFSYLTGWLEVDFIDDLEDDVIATNRQSLNWGHDETKKLREYLRDLINWLERDWRKKREKRRKDKLSESLGINIGDWLSKIPDNYREKIEPIIKSYLKDSELPEETNISAVKNIHDIVPEYPYYHWRHLHLEIQNASEEDYRNRDYYRAFQEAVKRYINEVKTKSGSTNSSDSSMMGEVFGNGLSQGSLRVAQNFKKPNGADFNLSTINSIEEGQKHLSMGVVSGCRNPVSHEEIADLRDSGLFTEKDCLDALSLLSHLFSRLENIK
;
A
#
# COMPACT_ATOMS: atom_id res chain seq x y z
N MET A 1 89.88 15.64 -0.73
CA MET A 1 88.93 16.67 -0.32
C MET A 1 87.63 15.99 0.12
N SER A 2 87.43 15.83 1.42
CA SER A 2 86.30 15.13 2.01
C SER A 2 85.17 16.12 2.36
N LYS A 3 83.98 15.98 1.70
CA LYS A 3 82.79 16.79 2.00
C LYS A 3 82.10 16.24 3.26
N LYS A 4 82.21 16.93 4.39
CA LYS A 4 81.45 16.70 5.61
C LYS A 4 79.96 16.97 5.36
N LYS A 5 79.11 15.91 5.41
CA LYS A 5 77.68 16.03 5.45
C LYS A 5 77.27 16.62 6.82
N LYS A 6 76.70 17.83 6.82
CA LYS A 6 76.03 18.42 7.99
C LYS A 6 74.80 17.55 8.37
N LYS A 7 74.86 16.89 9.54
CA LYS A 7 73.70 16.27 10.17
C LYS A 7 72.80 17.39 10.69
N THR A 8 71.63 17.57 10.07
CA THR A 8 70.54 18.38 10.61
C THR A 8 70.02 17.69 11.87
N LYS A 9 70.22 18.34 13.03
CA LYS A 9 69.61 17.88 14.30
C LYS A 9 68.08 18.10 14.22
N ASN A 10 67.31 17.03 14.21
CA ASN A 10 65.87 17.11 14.44
C ASN A 10 65.63 17.78 15.81
N PRO A 11 64.81 18.81 15.90
CA PRO A 11 64.46 19.42 17.18
C PRO A 11 63.72 18.37 18.01
N LYS A 12 64.19 18.10 19.23
CA LYS A 12 63.52 17.25 20.20
C LYS A 12 62.17 17.92 20.56
N LEU A 13 61.06 17.33 20.11
CA LEU A 13 59.70 17.73 20.54
C LEU A 13 59.65 17.66 22.06
N LYS A 14 59.35 18.80 22.72
CA LYS A 14 59.28 18.92 24.17
C LYS A 14 57.95 18.49 24.76
N SER A 15 56.92 18.25 23.93
CA SER A 15 55.59 17.78 24.31
C SER A 15 54.92 17.05 23.15
N LEU A 16 53.98 16.13 23.47
CA LEU A 16 53.09 15.56 22.49
C LEU A 16 52.08 16.62 22.08
N GLN A 17 51.80 16.77 20.79
CA GLN A 17 50.81 17.69 20.23
C GLN A 17 49.99 16.99 19.19
N MET A 18 48.65 17.08 19.31
CA MET A 18 47.72 16.65 18.29
C MET A 18 47.56 17.78 17.25
N THR A 19 47.79 17.48 16.00
CA THR A 19 47.61 18.43 14.89
C THR A 19 46.57 17.85 13.91
N PHE A 20 45.82 18.74 13.27
CA PHE A 20 44.81 18.35 12.26
C PHE A 20 45.33 18.72 10.88
N ASP A 21 45.33 17.75 9.99
CA ASP A 21 45.68 17.95 8.58
C ASP A 21 44.49 18.56 7.83
N PRO A 22 44.66 19.52 6.88
CA PRO A 22 43.58 20.05 6.05
C PRO A 22 42.77 18.98 5.32
N ASN A 23 43.35 17.83 5.00
CA ASN A 23 42.62 16.67 4.43
C ASN A 23 41.51 16.14 5.34
N THR A 24 41.55 16.42 6.65
CA THR A 24 40.47 16.10 7.58
C THR A 24 39.17 16.79 7.18
N ILE A 25 39.27 18.00 6.61
CA ILE A 25 38.10 18.76 6.11
C ILE A 25 37.46 18.02 4.92
N GLU A 26 38.29 17.42 4.04
CA GLU A 26 37.78 16.62 2.92
C GLU A 26 36.98 15.38 3.42
N HIS A 27 37.53 14.67 4.39
CA HIS A 27 36.88 13.46 4.92
C HIS A 27 35.63 13.77 5.76
N LEU A 28 35.65 14.79 6.58
CA LEU A 28 34.52 15.15 7.45
C LEU A 28 33.45 16.00 6.77
N GLY A 29 33.76 16.65 5.65
CA GLY A 29 32.83 17.53 4.93
C GLY A 29 32.46 17.00 3.54
N VAL A 30 33.43 17.06 2.62
CA VAL A 30 33.21 16.79 1.19
C VAL A 30 32.75 15.37 0.92
N ARG A 31 33.32 14.37 1.61
CA ARG A 31 32.98 12.95 1.44
C ARG A 31 31.76 12.49 2.24
N MET A 32 31.22 13.37 3.11
CA MET A 32 30.04 13.01 3.91
C MET A 32 28.80 12.80 3.04
N TYR A 33 28.67 13.58 1.97
CA TYR A 33 27.57 13.49 1.03
C TYR A 33 28.08 13.45 -0.41
N SER A 34 27.84 12.34 -1.09
CA SER A 34 28.22 12.12 -2.50
C SER A 34 27.08 12.36 -3.49
N THR A 35 25.88 12.69 -3.00
CA THR A 35 24.68 12.88 -3.82
C THR A 35 24.04 14.24 -3.57
N LEU A 36 23.31 14.74 -4.57
CA LEU A 36 22.72 16.08 -4.55
C LEU A 36 21.70 16.31 -3.42
N PRO A 37 20.70 15.42 -3.16
CA PRO A 37 19.63 15.74 -2.19
C PRO A 37 20.14 16.03 -0.77
N PRO A 38 21.06 15.27 -0.15
CA PRO A 38 21.57 15.59 1.19
C PRO A 38 22.33 16.92 1.26
N VAL A 39 23.09 17.29 0.20
CA VAL A 39 23.80 18.57 0.15
C VAL A 39 22.81 19.74 0.11
N ILE A 40 21.80 19.67 -0.74
CA ILE A 40 20.72 20.67 -0.80
C ILE A 40 19.96 20.73 0.53
N ALA A 41 19.75 19.58 1.18
CA ALA A 41 19.10 19.52 2.48
C ALA A 41 19.86 20.26 3.59
N GLU A 42 21.20 20.34 3.52
CA GLU A 42 21.98 21.18 4.45
C GLU A 42 21.74 22.67 4.18
N LEU A 43 21.62 23.10 2.91
CA LEU A 43 21.28 24.49 2.57
C LEU A 43 19.89 24.86 3.06
N ILE A 44 18.90 24.00 2.82
CA ILE A 44 17.52 24.18 3.31
C ILE A 44 17.47 24.28 4.83
N ALA A 45 18.22 23.42 5.54
CA ALA A 45 18.28 23.49 7.00
C ALA A 45 18.89 24.81 7.50
N ASN A 46 19.88 25.35 6.82
CA ASN A 46 20.44 26.67 7.14
C ASN A 46 19.42 27.80 6.90
N SER A 47 18.63 27.71 5.83
CA SER A 47 17.52 28.65 5.55
C SER A 47 16.42 28.55 6.62
N TYR A 48 16.06 27.34 7.07
CA TYR A 48 15.13 27.15 8.19
C TYR A 48 15.62 27.81 9.48
N ASP A 49 16.91 27.62 9.79
CA ASP A 49 17.56 28.21 10.98
C ASP A 49 17.76 29.74 10.85
N ALA A 50 17.60 30.28 9.64
CA ALA A 50 17.56 31.73 9.37
C ALA A 50 16.13 32.29 9.34
N ASP A 51 15.16 31.57 9.87
CA ASP A 51 13.73 31.95 9.91
C ASP A 51 13.09 32.19 8.52
N ALA A 52 13.66 31.62 7.45
CA ALA A 52 13.08 31.71 6.12
C ALA A 52 11.69 31.05 6.07
N LYS A 53 10.78 31.64 5.32
CA LYS A 53 9.47 31.06 5.03
C LYS A 53 9.46 30.33 3.69
N ASN A 54 10.25 30.82 2.74
CA ASN A 54 10.32 30.28 1.40
C ASN A 54 11.77 29.98 1.02
N VAL A 55 12.00 28.77 0.53
CA VAL A 55 13.27 28.36 -0.05
C VAL A 55 13.05 27.93 -1.49
N CYS A 56 13.75 28.56 -2.42
CA CYS A 56 13.68 28.26 -3.84
C CYS A 56 14.99 27.64 -4.32
N ILE A 57 14.93 26.45 -4.89
CA ILE A 57 16.06 25.77 -5.51
C ILE A 57 15.90 25.87 -7.03
N THR A 58 16.88 26.44 -7.72
CA THR A 58 16.89 26.50 -9.18
C THR A 58 18.03 25.64 -9.74
N LEU A 59 17.70 24.71 -10.62
CA LEU A 59 18.61 23.81 -11.31
C LEU A 59 18.76 24.28 -12.77
N ASN A 60 19.96 24.64 -13.18
CA ASN A 60 20.26 25.10 -14.54
C ASN A 60 21.18 24.11 -15.26
N ASP A 61 20.65 23.45 -16.30
CA ASP A 61 21.38 22.57 -17.21
C ASP A 61 21.69 23.22 -18.57
N LYS A 62 21.01 24.33 -18.89
CA LYS A 62 21.06 24.97 -20.21
C LYS A 62 22.21 25.98 -20.36
N ALA A 63 22.93 26.29 -19.27
CA ALA A 63 24.10 27.12 -19.30
C ALA A 63 25.31 26.30 -19.83
N ASP A 64 26.35 26.96 -20.33
CA ASP A 64 27.60 26.31 -20.71
C ASP A 64 28.20 25.51 -19.55
N GLU A 65 27.96 25.94 -18.32
CA GLU A 65 28.28 25.23 -17.10
C GLU A 65 27.01 25.04 -16.25
N LYS A 66 26.78 23.80 -15.73
CA LYS A 66 25.70 23.50 -14.82
C LYS A 66 25.82 24.31 -13.53
N GLU A 67 24.71 24.87 -13.09
CA GLU A 67 24.62 25.68 -11.87
C GLU A 67 23.42 25.28 -11.01
N ILE A 68 23.58 25.37 -9.69
CA ILE A 68 22.49 25.23 -8.74
C ILE A 68 22.43 26.50 -7.89
N ILE A 69 21.24 27.09 -7.79
CA ILE A 69 20.99 28.28 -7.00
C ILE A 69 20.00 27.91 -5.89
N VAL A 70 20.35 28.20 -4.64
CA VAL A 70 19.43 28.10 -3.51
C VAL A 70 19.25 29.50 -2.92
N SER A 71 18.02 29.97 -2.90
CA SER A 71 17.67 31.28 -2.35
C SER A 71 16.61 31.16 -1.27
N ASP A 72 16.73 31.97 -0.23
CA ASP A 72 15.79 32.06 0.87
C ASP A 72 15.44 33.52 1.19
N ASP A 73 14.31 33.69 1.88
CA ASP A 73 13.80 34.97 2.39
C ASP A 73 14.06 35.13 3.91
N GLY A 74 15.11 34.47 4.43
CA GLY A 74 15.48 34.53 5.83
C GLY A 74 16.09 35.88 6.28
N ILE A 75 16.58 35.91 7.51
CA ILE A 75 17.11 37.17 8.13
C ILE A 75 18.39 37.70 7.50
N GLY A 76 19.06 36.92 6.63
CA GLY A 76 20.35 37.27 6.07
C GLY A 76 21.49 37.36 7.06
N MET A 77 22.67 37.85 6.61
CA MET A 77 23.87 37.98 7.45
C MET A 77 24.59 39.29 7.24
N THR A 78 25.00 39.92 8.34
CA THR A 78 25.97 41.03 8.32
C THR A 78 27.37 40.51 8.02
N PHE A 79 28.29 41.38 7.61
CA PHE A 79 29.68 41.00 7.36
C PHE A 79 30.35 40.36 8.59
N LYS A 80 30.01 40.83 9.78
CA LYS A 80 30.49 40.26 11.04
C LYS A 80 29.95 38.83 11.26
N GLU A 81 28.66 38.60 11.07
CA GLU A 81 28.03 37.26 11.21
C GLU A 81 28.57 36.29 10.18
N ILE A 82 28.89 36.75 8.96
CA ILE A 82 29.54 35.89 7.94
C ILE A 82 30.87 35.37 8.51
N ASN A 83 31.71 36.25 9.08
CA ASN A 83 33.01 35.86 9.60
C ASN A 83 32.93 35.02 10.88
N ASP A 84 32.10 35.42 11.84
CA ASP A 84 32.08 34.85 13.19
C ASP A 84 31.23 33.60 13.29
N ASP A 85 30.23 33.43 12.37
CA ASP A 85 29.24 32.35 12.39
C ASP A 85 29.30 31.48 11.13
N PHE A 86 29.17 32.09 9.94
CA PHE A 86 29.06 31.27 8.71
C PHE A 86 30.42 30.65 8.35
N LEU A 87 31.50 31.38 8.34
CA LEU A 87 32.83 30.88 7.95
C LEU A 87 33.51 30.05 9.05
N ARG A 88 33.02 30.07 10.27
CA ARG A 88 33.58 29.29 11.37
C ARG A 88 33.08 27.85 11.34
N ILE A 89 33.96 26.94 10.94
CA ILE A 89 33.65 25.52 10.81
C ILE A 89 33.64 24.81 12.16
N GLY A 90 32.66 23.92 12.42
CA GLY A 90 32.58 23.19 13.68
C GLY A 90 32.03 24.00 14.86
N LYS A 91 31.54 25.24 14.64
CA LYS A 91 30.90 26.01 15.68
C LYS A 91 29.55 25.39 16.05
N ASN A 92 29.45 24.90 17.30
CA ASN A 92 28.18 24.47 17.85
C ASN A 92 27.36 25.71 18.25
N ARG A 93 26.29 25.99 17.49
CA ARG A 93 25.42 27.17 17.67
C ARG A 93 24.77 27.22 19.06
N ILE A 94 24.32 26.07 19.56
CA ILE A 94 23.61 25.98 20.85
C ILE A 94 24.54 26.35 22.00
N ILE A 95 25.77 25.83 22.00
CA ILE A 95 26.76 26.12 23.03
C ILE A 95 27.14 27.59 23.04
N TRP A 96 27.31 28.23 21.88
CA TRP A 96 27.72 29.62 21.75
C TRP A 96 26.61 30.61 22.03
N ASN A 97 25.42 30.36 21.48
CA ASN A 97 24.29 31.28 21.61
C ASN A 97 23.49 31.05 22.90
N LYS A 98 23.77 29.98 23.64
CA LYS A 98 23.05 29.53 24.85
C LYS A 98 21.53 29.42 24.65
N THR A 99 21.11 29.19 23.39
CA THR A 99 19.72 28.99 23.01
C THR A 99 19.66 28.05 21.82
N ASP A 100 18.63 27.20 21.78
CA ASP A 100 18.30 26.32 20.66
C ASP A 100 17.13 26.86 19.84
N VAL A 101 16.76 28.14 20.07
CA VAL A 101 15.64 28.79 19.39
C VAL A 101 16.15 29.96 18.55
N THR A 102 15.61 30.12 17.34
CA THR A 102 15.86 31.25 16.44
C THR A 102 15.17 32.52 16.94
N ALA A 103 15.46 33.65 16.32
CA ALA A 103 14.77 34.93 16.63
C ALA A 103 13.26 34.85 16.34
N GLY A 104 12.85 34.06 15.33
CA GLY A 104 11.45 33.80 14.97
C GLY A 104 10.76 32.72 15.81
N GLY A 105 11.44 32.14 16.81
CA GLY A 105 10.87 31.14 17.73
C GLY A 105 10.96 29.70 17.26
N ARG A 106 11.67 29.41 16.16
CA ARG A 106 11.87 28.03 15.67
C ARG A 106 12.98 27.32 16.42
N LYS A 107 12.82 26.04 16.71
CA LYS A 107 13.92 25.21 17.22
C LYS A 107 14.94 24.93 16.10
N VAL A 108 16.21 25.19 16.37
CA VAL A 108 17.31 25.07 15.41
C VAL A 108 17.55 23.62 15.02
N ILE A 109 17.68 23.36 13.71
CA ILE A 109 17.99 22.03 13.14
C ILE A 109 19.51 21.79 13.08
N GLY A 110 20.29 22.79 12.68
CA GLY A 110 21.73 22.71 12.46
C GLY A 110 22.55 22.94 13.73
N LYS A 111 23.05 21.86 14.36
CA LYS A 111 23.84 21.96 15.61
C LYS A 111 25.34 21.97 15.40
N LYS A 112 25.86 21.15 14.48
CA LYS A 112 27.30 20.79 14.40
C LYS A 112 28.17 21.75 13.60
N GLY A 113 27.60 22.61 12.77
CA GLY A 113 28.33 23.59 11.95
C GLY A 113 29.26 22.99 10.87
N LEU A 114 29.10 21.72 10.51
CA LEU A 114 29.92 21.01 9.52
C LEU A 114 29.26 20.93 8.13
N GLY A 115 27.94 21.07 8.03
CA GLY A 115 27.16 20.88 6.80
C GLY A 115 27.61 21.78 5.63
N LYS A 116 28.12 23.00 5.93
CA LYS A 116 28.60 23.93 4.91
C LYS A 116 29.80 23.43 4.10
N LEU A 117 30.57 22.46 4.58
CA LEU A 117 31.66 21.85 3.84
C LEU A 117 31.18 20.82 2.80
N SER A 118 29.98 20.28 3.00
CA SER A 118 29.41 19.29 2.08
C SER A 118 29.13 19.86 0.69
N PHE A 119 28.98 21.17 0.56
CA PHE A 119 28.73 21.86 -0.72
C PHE A 119 29.85 21.58 -1.75
N PHE A 120 31.09 21.49 -1.27
CA PHE A 120 32.24 21.15 -2.11
C PHE A 120 32.26 19.67 -2.55
N GLY A 121 31.40 18.85 -2.01
CA GLY A 121 31.19 17.47 -2.52
C GLY A 121 30.53 17.40 -3.89
N ILE A 122 29.87 18.49 -4.31
CA ILE A 122 29.16 18.57 -5.61
C ILE A 122 29.60 19.76 -6.47
N ALA A 123 30.18 20.80 -5.87
CA ALA A 123 30.57 22.04 -6.55
C ALA A 123 32.06 22.40 -6.32
N GLY A 124 32.73 22.88 -7.34
CA GLY A 124 34.11 23.37 -7.23
C GLY A 124 34.20 24.82 -6.74
N GLU A 125 33.14 25.59 -6.85
CA GLU A 125 33.06 26.99 -6.48
C GLU A 125 31.69 27.32 -5.91
N ILE A 126 31.67 28.16 -4.86
CA ILE A 126 30.46 28.60 -4.16
C ILE A 126 30.48 30.11 -4.07
N GLU A 127 29.43 30.76 -4.56
CA GLU A 127 29.20 32.20 -4.41
C GLU A 127 28.02 32.44 -3.48
N ILE A 128 28.19 33.28 -2.48
CA ILE A 128 27.17 33.62 -1.51
C ILE A 128 26.89 35.13 -1.59
N SER A 129 25.60 35.48 -1.78
CA SER A 129 25.08 36.83 -1.66
C SER A 129 24.06 36.83 -0.54
N THR A 130 24.20 37.74 0.43
CA THR A 130 23.29 37.86 1.54
C THR A 130 22.96 39.33 1.84
N VAL A 131 21.69 39.61 2.12
CA VAL A 131 21.15 40.93 2.40
C VAL A 131 20.61 40.97 3.82
N LYS A 132 21.09 41.93 4.62
CA LYS A 132 20.59 42.23 5.97
C LYS A 132 20.68 43.72 6.23
N ASP A 133 19.65 44.28 6.83
CA ASP A 133 19.57 45.71 7.22
C ASP A 133 19.91 46.67 6.05
N GLY A 134 19.43 46.36 4.83
CA GLY A 134 19.66 47.17 3.62
C GLY A 134 21.09 47.13 3.09
N LYS A 135 21.94 46.19 3.56
CA LYS A 135 23.32 46.01 3.13
C LYS A 135 23.51 44.63 2.50
N GLU A 136 24.16 44.63 1.34
CA GLU A 136 24.51 43.39 0.63
C GLU A 136 25.98 43.05 0.83
N ASN A 137 26.24 41.77 1.12
CA ASN A 137 27.57 41.18 1.18
C ASN A 137 27.65 40.03 0.17
N VAL A 138 28.67 40.05 -0.70
CA VAL A 138 28.92 38.99 -1.69
C VAL A 138 30.34 38.51 -1.61
N PHE A 139 30.51 37.19 -1.52
CA PHE A 139 31.85 36.59 -1.51
C PHE A 139 31.83 35.22 -2.17
N SER A 140 32.99 34.75 -2.62
CA SER A 140 33.14 33.42 -3.22
C SER A 140 34.24 32.59 -2.55
N MET A 141 34.03 31.27 -2.57
CA MET A 141 34.96 30.26 -2.08
C MET A 141 35.24 29.23 -3.17
N VAL A 142 36.52 28.90 -3.39
CA VAL A 142 36.95 27.92 -4.38
C VAL A 142 37.64 26.76 -3.68
N TRP A 143 37.20 25.53 -3.98
CA TRP A 143 37.71 24.33 -3.31
C TRP A 143 39.21 24.11 -3.49
N GLU A 144 39.70 24.30 -4.69
CA GLU A 144 41.11 24.14 -4.99
C GLU A 144 42.01 25.12 -4.21
N ASP A 145 41.52 26.33 -3.91
CA ASP A 145 42.25 27.30 -3.12
C ASP A 145 42.19 26.94 -1.62
N ILE A 146 41.05 26.43 -1.12
CA ILE A 146 40.93 25.94 0.27
C ILE A 146 41.96 24.81 0.50
N LYS A 147 42.12 23.87 -0.44
CA LYS A 147 43.10 22.76 -0.33
C LYS A 147 44.57 23.22 -0.28
N LYS A 148 44.90 24.32 -0.93
CA LYS A 148 46.26 24.85 -0.95
C LYS A 148 46.66 25.56 0.33
N GLU A 149 45.70 26.07 1.06
CA GLU A 149 45.95 26.84 2.29
C GLU A 149 46.22 25.93 3.49
N LYS A 150 47.26 26.23 4.26
CA LYS A 150 47.67 25.39 5.41
C LYS A 150 47.03 25.79 6.76
N HIS A 151 46.54 27.00 6.90
CA HIS A 151 46.04 27.49 8.19
C HIS A 151 44.72 28.27 8.10
N ASN A 152 44.66 29.35 7.29
CA ASN A 152 43.52 30.24 7.22
C ASN A 152 43.16 30.58 5.79
N TYR A 153 42.10 29.98 5.25
CA TYR A 153 41.54 30.35 3.94
C TYR A 153 40.81 31.69 4.03
N LYS A 154 41.04 32.58 3.08
CA LYS A 154 40.34 33.86 2.95
C LYS A 154 39.46 33.86 1.72
N PRO A 155 38.13 33.86 1.85
CA PRO A 155 37.22 34.01 0.74
C PRO A 155 37.47 35.27 -0.08
N LYS A 156 37.21 35.22 -1.38
CA LYS A 156 37.27 36.41 -2.24
C LYS A 156 36.03 37.27 -1.99
N ILE A 157 36.21 38.45 -1.46
CA ILE A 157 35.16 39.43 -1.23
C ILE A 157 34.85 40.14 -2.55
N ILE A 158 33.58 40.11 -3.00
CA ILE A 158 33.07 40.77 -4.19
C ILE A 158 32.36 42.08 -3.83
N LYS A 159 31.47 42.03 -2.81
CA LYS A 159 30.85 43.21 -2.24
C LYS A 159 30.91 43.15 -0.72
N ARG A 160 31.13 44.30 -0.07
CA ARG A 160 31.11 44.40 1.39
C ARG A 160 30.24 45.59 1.81
N ASP A 161 29.23 45.29 2.65
CA ASP A 161 28.31 46.30 3.21
C ASP A 161 27.77 47.27 2.14
N ALA A 162 27.58 46.77 0.87
CA ALA A 162 27.13 47.59 -0.24
C ALA A 162 25.65 47.96 -0.03
N PRO A 163 25.25 49.21 -0.26
CA PRO A 163 23.85 49.59 -0.19
C PRO A 163 23.00 48.77 -1.13
N CYS A 164 21.92 48.21 -0.63
CA CYS A 164 20.95 47.42 -1.43
C CYS A 164 19.59 48.11 -1.40
N SER A 165 19.00 48.33 -2.56
CA SER A 165 17.64 48.89 -2.71
C SER A 165 16.54 47.91 -2.31
N SER A 166 16.88 46.65 -2.06
CA SER A 166 15.92 45.63 -1.62
C SER A 166 15.64 45.82 -0.13
N GLU A 167 14.39 46.05 0.20
CA GLU A 167 13.91 46.03 1.58
C GLU A 167 13.86 44.62 2.18
N LYS A 168 14.05 43.59 1.35
CA LYS A 168 13.94 42.17 1.74
C LYS A 168 15.30 41.62 2.12
N SER A 169 15.39 41.07 3.31
CA SER A 169 16.50 40.24 3.75
C SER A 169 16.46 38.86 3.05
N GLY A 170 17.58 38.16 3.08
CA GLY A 170 17.66 36.78 2.56
C GLY A 170 19.09 36.41 2.18
N THR A 171 19.23 35.14 1.78
CA THR A 171 20.52 34.61 1.31
C THR A 171 20.34 33.88 0.00
N LEU A 172 21.29 34.04 -0.92
CA LEU A 172 21.36 33.35 -2.20
C LEU A 172 22.73 32.68 -2.31
N ILE A 173 22.73 31.37 -2.51
CA ILE A 173 23.94 30.55 -2.65
C ILE A 173 23.94 29.94 -4.05
N LYS A 174 24.99 30.24 -4.83
CA LYS A 174 25.22 29.63 -6.14
C LYS A 174 26.32 28.61 -6.05
N LEU A 175 26.02 27.39 -6.47
CA LEU A 175 26.95 26.30 -6.60
C LEU A 175 27.36 26.20 -8.06
N LYS A 176 28.62 26.43 -8.35
CA LYS A 176 29.24 26.48 -9.70
C LYS A 176 30.28 25.37 -9.87
N LYS A 177 30.69 25.13 -11.11
CA LYS A 177 31.62 24.04 -11.45
C LYS A 177 31.13 22.70 -10.91
N ILE A 178 29.88 22.36 -11.23
CA ILE A 178 29.20 21.14 -10.78
C ILE A 178 29.89 19.93 -11.44
N GLN A 179 30.27 18.95 -10.64
CA GLN A 179 30.96 17.74 -11.10
C GLN A 179 30.03 16.71 -11.78
N ARG A 180 28.72 16.89 -11.70
CA ARG A 180 27.73 15.98 -12.25
C ARG A 180 27.63 16.06 -13.77
N LYS A 181 27.73 14.90 -14.45
CA LYS A 181 27.63 14.80 -15.93
C LYS A 181 26.18 14.64 -16.41
N THR A 182 25.32 13.95 -15.64
CA THR A 182 23.91 13.73 -16.02
C THR A 182 23.07 14.97 -15.74
N ASP A 183 22.00 15.14 -16.52
CA ASP A 183 21.08 16.26 -16.33
C ASP A 183 20.36 16.20 -14.97
N PHE A 184 19.87 17.33 -14.52
CA PHE A 184 19.06 17.43 -13.32
C PHE A 184 17.63 16.96 -13.60
N SER A 185 16.95 16.57 -12.56
CA SER A 185 15.50 16.36 -12.54
C SER A 185 14.92 17.09 -11.36
N GLY A 186 14.15 18.14 -11.60
CA GLY A 186 13.50 18.93 -10.57
C GLY A 186 12.49 18.08 -9.78
N LYS A 187 11.73 17.22 -10.47
CA LYS A 187 10.76 16.32 -9.87
C LYS A 187 11.43 15.30 -8.94
N ASP A 188 12.53 14.68 -9.39
CA ASP A 188 13.25 13.70 -8.58
C ASP A 188 13.88 14.36 -7.35
N LEU A 189 14.43 15.58 -7.50
CA LEU A 189 14.96 16.33 -6.37
C LEU A 189 13.87 16.66 -5.37
N ALA A 190 12.73 17.18 -5.81
CA ALA A 190 11.59 17.49 -4.95
C ALA A 190 11.08 16.25 -4.21
N SER A 191 10.92 15.11 -4.91
CA SER A 191 10.55 13.83 -4.30
C SER A 191 11.57 13.35 -3.27
N ASN A 192 12.88 13.50 -3.53
CA ASN A 192 13.90 13.13 -2.54
C ASN A 192 13.94 14.08 -1.35
N LEU A 193 13.73 15.38 -1.56
CA LEU A 193 13.65 16.36 -0.46
C LEU A 193 12.43 16.11 0.44
N SER A 194 11.29 15.69 -0.12
CA SER A 194 10.12 15.31 0.67
C SER A 194 10.37 14.12 1.60
N LYS A 195 11.37 13.28 1.31
CA LYS A 195 11.82 12.18 2.18
C LYS A 195 12.78 12.65 3.29
N ILE A 196 13.34 13.85 3.18
CA ILE A 196 14.31 14.40 4.14
C ILE A 196 13.66 15.43 5.07
N PHE A 197 12.61 16.13 4.60
CA PHE A 197 11.91 17.15 5.37
C PHE A 197 10.43 16.86 5.51
N ILE A 198 9.86 17.25 6.66
CA ILE A 198 8.43 17.48 6.81
C ILE A 198 8.20 18.97 6.56
N VAL A 199 7.37 19.28 5.57
CA VAL A 199 7.02 20.65 5.20
C VAL A 199 5.64 21.02 5.72
N ASP A 200 5.46 22.30 6.02
CA ASP A 200 4.19 22.89 6.45
C ASP A 200 4.00 24.29 5.83
N PRO A 201 2.83 24.93 6.03
CA PRO A 201 2.56 26.26 5.47
C PRO A 201 3.56 27.36 5.88
N ASP A 202 4.24 27.21 7.04
CA ASP A 202 5.18 28.20 7.55
C ASP A 202 6.60 28.02 6.99
N PHE A 203 6.86 26.93 6.28
CA PHE A 203 8.15 26.67 5.64
C PHE A 203 7.96 25.90 4.34
N GLN A 204 8.03 26.62 3.22
CA GLN A 204 7.80 26.10 1.89
C GLN A 204 9.11 25.93 1.11
N ILE A 205 9.21 24.85 0.35
CA ILE A 205 10.36 24.52 -0.46
C ILE A 205 9.88 24.32 -1.90
N SER A 206 10.47 25.03 -2.86
CA SER A 206 10.17 24.88 -4.28
C SER A 206 11.42 24.54 -5.09
N VAL A 207 11.26 23.72 -6.13
CA VAL A 207 12.32 23.31 -7.04
C VAL A 207 11.97 23.72 -8.46
N ASN A 208 12.78 24.60 -9.03
CA ASN A 208 12.70 25.03 -10.42
C ASN A 208 13.76 24.27 -11.23
N HIS A 209 13.43 23.84 -12.42
CA HIS A 209 14.38 23.21 -13.34
C HIS A 209 14.36 23.93 -14.69
N ASN A 210 15.43 24.62 -15.02
CA ASN A 210 15.52 25.50 -16.19
C ASN A 210 14.36 26.52 -16.19
N SER A 211 13.52 26.48 -17.23
CA SER A 211 12.35 27.36 -17.39
C SER A 211 11.03 26.62 -17.17
N SER A 212 11.04 25.44 -16.50
CA SER A 212 9.81 24.71 -16.19
C SER A 212 9.08 25.32 -15.01
N GLU A 213 7.80 24.95 -14.84
CA GLU A 213 7.04 25.35 -13.67
C GLU A 213 7.69 24.79 -12.37
N PRO A 214 7.66 25.58 -11.28
CA PRO A 214 8.18 25.14 -9.99
C PRO A 214 7.45 23.91 -9.45
N VAL A 215 8.20 22.94 -8.97
CA VAL A 215 7.66 21.80 -8.21
C VAL A 215 7.72 22.15 -6.73
N LEU A 216 6.55 22.28 -6.09
CA LEU A 216 6.47 22.47 -4.64
C LEU A 216 6.76 21.14 -3.95
N VAL A 217 7.68 21.15 -2.98
CA VAL A 217 7.92 19.99 -2.12
C VAL A 217 6.76 19.88 -1.13
N SER A 218 6.07 18.75 -1.14
CA SER A 218 4.99 18.47 -0.19
C SER A 218 5.16 17.11 0.46
N ASN A 219 4.47 16.88 1.57
CA ASN A 219 4.53 15.59 2.29
C ASN A 219 3.91 14.45 1.45
N GLU A 220 2.96 14.77 0.58
CA GLU A 220 2.30 13.82 -0.33
C GLU A 220 3.25 13.31 -1.41
N LEU A 221 4.21 14.14 -1.89
CA LEU A 221 5.22 13.71 -2.87
C LEU A 221 6.06 12.54 -2.38
N ARG A 222 6.21 12.38 -1.06
CA ARG A 222 6.94 11.25 -0.45
C ARG A 222 6.34 9.91 -0.86
N TYR A 223 5.02 9.84 -1.04
CA TYR A 223 4.27 8.62 -1.29
C TYR A 223 3.51 8.64 -2.62
N ALA A 224 3.81 9.60 -3.52
CA ALA A 224 3.07 9.79 -4.78
C ALA A 224 2.99 8.55 -5.67
N ASP A 225 3.99 7.68 -5.61
CA ASP A 225 4.05 6.44 -6.41
C ASP A 225 3.48 5.22 -5.67
N LEU A 226 2.88 5.39 -4.47
CA LEU A 226 2.36 4.31 -3.66
C LEU A 226 0.83 4.36 -3.56
N GLU A 227 0.18 3.27 -3.94
CA GLU A 227 -1.23 3.07 -3.62
C GLU A 227 -1.36 2.56 -2.17
N THR A 228 -2.08 3.31 -1.34
CA THR A 228 -2.29 2.98 0.07
C THR A 228 -3.39 1.94 0.24
N GLU A 229 -3.14 0.94 1.07
CA GLU A 229 -4.11 -0.07 1.52
C GLU A 229 -4.72 0.27 2.86
N VAL A 230 -3.88 0.59 3.84
CA VAL A 230 -4.26 0.98 5.21
C VAL A 230 -3.39 2.15 5.63
N GLN A 231 -3.93 3.06 6.41
CA GLN A 231 -3.21 4.18 7.00
C GLN A 231 -3.51 4.30 8.49
N TRP A 232 -2.56 4.86 9.23
CA TRP A 232 -2.66 5.10 10.67
C TRP A 232 -2.04 6.44 11.03
N ASP A 233 -2.74 7.21 11.84
CA ASP A 233 -2.27 8.46 12.44
C ASP A 233 -1.87 8.20 13.88
N ILE A 234 -0.61 8.43 14.22
CA ILE A 234 -0.07 8.22 15.57
C ILE A 234 -0.05 9.57 16.29
N PRO A 235 -0.52 9.65 17.55
CA PRO A 235 -0.93 8.57 18.45
C PRO A 235 -2.42 8.18 18.34
N LYS A 236 -3.22 8.85 17.51
CA LYS A 236 -4.68 8.73 17.44
C LYS A 236 -5.19 7.30 17.27
N ASP A 237 -4.55 6.52 16.39
CA ASP A 237 -4.99 5.16 16.04
C ASP A 237 -4.30 4.08 16.88
N TYR A 238 -3.33 4.45 17.72
CA TYR A 238 -2.56 3.53 18.55
C TYR A 238 -2.53 3.99 20.01
N GLU A 239 -3.27 3.29 20.85
CA GLU A 239 -3.22 3.48 22.30
C GLU A 239 -2.12 2.59 22.90
N TYR A 240 -1.02 3.22 23.34
CA TYR A 240 0.10 2.51 23.92
C TYR A 240 -0.17 2.13 25.37
N SER A 241 -0.15 0.83 25.67
CA SER A 241 -0.38 0.30 27.02
C SER A 241 0.89 0.13 27.85
N GLY A 242 2.06 0.45 27.31
CA GLY A 242 3.36 0.33 27.98
C GLY A 242 3.69 1.51 28.91
N LYS A 243 4.94 1.54 29.39
CA LYS A 243 5.41 2.53 30.38
C LYS A 243 6.29 3.64 29.79
N TYR A 244 6.26 3.87 28.48
CA TYR A 244 7.09 4.89 27.85
C TYR A 244 6.42 6.26 27.96
N GLU A 245 6.94 7.14 28.83
CA GLU A 245 6.34 8.44 29.16
C GLU A 245 6.24 9.41 27.97
N LYS A 246 7.05 9.20 26.91
CA LYS A 246 7.06 10.05 25.72
C LYS A 246 6.20 9.51 24.57
N ALA A 247 5.46 8.43 24.78
CA ALA A 247 4.64 7.81 23.74
C ALA A 247 3.62 8.79 23.14
N ASP A 248 2.98 9.60 23.98
CA ASP A 248 1.90 10.51 23.58
C ASP A 248 2.37 11.72 22.77
N ILE A 249 3.67 12.06 22.85
CA ILE A 249 4.24 13.18 22.07
C ILE A 249 4.81 12.73 20.72
N ILE A 250 4.91 11.42 20.47
CA ILE A 250 5.31 10.87 19.17
C ILE A 250 4.13 11.02 18.21
N LYS A 251 4.36 11.71 17.10
CA LYS A 251 3.33 11.95 16.08
C LYS A 251 3.79 11.47 14.73
N GLY A 252 2.88 11.07 13.89
CA GLY A 252 3.22 10.77 12.52
C GLY A 252 2.17 10.00 11.77
N HIS A 253 2.53 9.63 10.55
CA HIS A 253 1.66 8.96 9.62
C HIS A 253 2.32 7.70 9.06
N LEU A 254 1.66 6.56 9.23
CA LEU A 254 2.14 5.27 8.81
C LEU A 254 1.16 4.68 7.79
N ILE A 255 1.68 4.02 6.78
CA ILE A 255 0.87 3.41 5.72
C ILE A 255 1.35 2.00 5.40
N ALA A 256 0.40 1.13 5.06
CA ALA A 256 0.65 -0.10 4.34
C ALA A 256 0.23 0.08 2.89
N ALA A 257 1.13 -0.18 1.95
CA ALA A 257 0.86 -0.10 0.53
C ALA A 257 0.01 -1.30 0.05
N LYS A 258 -0.72 -1.15 -1.06
CA LYS A 258 -1.47 -2.28 -1.68
C LYS A 258 -0.56 -3.33 -2.28
N ARG A 259 0.63 -2.93 -2.75
CA ARG A 259 1.64 -3.81 -3.36
C ARG A 259 2.95 -3.70 -2.59
N PRO A 260 3.81 -4.73 -2.61
CA PRO A 260 5.11 -4.66 -1.96
C PRO A 260 5.93 -3.46 -2.49
N ILE A 261 6.43 -2.64 -1.58
CA ILE A 261 7.27 -1.48 -1.89
C ILE A 261 8.61 -2.01 -2.45
N PRO A 262 9.08 -1.55 -3.61
CA PRO A 262 10.36 -2.01 -4.15
C PRO A 262 11.54 -1.65 -3.22
N PRO A 263 12.47 -2.57 -2.91
CA PRO A 263 13.60 -2.29 -2.00
C PRO A 263 14.46 -1.10 -2.43
N LYS A 264 14.63 -0.93 -3.74
CA LYS A 264 15.44 0.17 -4.32
C LYS A 264 14.93 1.59 -4.01
N THR A 265 13.69 1.73 -3.52
CA THR A 265 13.12 3.04 -3.17
C THR A 265 13.62 3.56 -1.83
N ASN A 266 14.24 2.71 -1.00
CA ASN A 266 14.65 3.01 0.39
C ASN A 266 13.49 3.60 1.23
N MET A 267 12.26 3.08 1.03
CA MET A 267 11.06 3.58 1.72
C MET A 267 10.45 2.55 2.67
N ARG A 268 10.98 1.32 2.71
CA ARG A 268 10.46 0.26 3.57
C ARG A 268 10.78 0.51 5.03
N GLY A 269 9.77 0.52 5.89
CA GLY A 269 9.91 0.74 7.32
C GLY A 269 9.50 2.14 7.76
N ILE A 270 9.80 2.48 9.01
CA ILE A 270 9.45 3.76 9.63
C ILE A 270 10.65 4.70 9.62
N THR A 271 10.47 5.89 9.08
CA THR A 271 11.45 6.97 9.06
C THR A 271 11.26 7.84 10.29
N LEU A 272 12.33 8.22 10.99
CA LEU A 272 12.24 9.14 12.11
C LEU A 272 12.70 10.55 11.73
N PHE A 273 11.93 11.53 12.18
CA PHE A 273 12.20 12.96 12.01
C PHE A 273 12.33 13.63 13.37
N SER A 274 13.19 14.60 13.44
CA SER A 274 13.23 15.53 14.57
C SER A 274 13.38 16.95 14.06
N ARG A 275 12.59 17.86 14.61
CA ARG A 275 12.55 19.26 14.19
C ARG A 275 12.38 19.38 12.67
N LYS A 276 11.46 18.56 12.11
CA LYS A 276 11.10 18.47 10.67
C LYS A 276 12.19 17.92 9.73
N LYS A 277 13.35 17.54 10.22
CA LYS A 277 14.44 16.94 9.42
C LYS A 277 14.67 15.48 9.80
N LEU A 278 14.98 14.66 8.81
CA LEU A 278 15.36 13.26 8.96
C LEU A 278 16.44 13.07 10.05
N VAL A 279 16.26 12.07 10.92
CA VAL A 279 17.25 11.64 11.93
C VAL A 279 17.55 10.15 11.89
N ASN A 280 16.69 9.33 11.29
CA ASN A 280 16.93 7.92 11.05
C ASN A 280 16.28 7.48 9.73
N LEU A 281 17.04 6.78 8.90
CA LEU A 281 16.52 6.17 7.66
C LEU A 281 15.41 5.16 7.97
N PRO A 282 14.57 4.81 6.99
CA PRO A 282 13.53 3.82 7.18
C PRO A 282 14.09 2.52 7.77
N GLU A 283 13.52 2.09 8.89
CA GLU A 283 13.94 0.89 9.63
C GLU A 283 12.71 0.18 10.21
N TYR A 284 12.80 -1.14 10.47
CA TYR A 284 11.69 -1.91 11.03
C TYR A 284 11.72 -2.00 12.57
N PHE A 285 12.80 -1.62 13.22
CA PHE A 285 12.98 -1.68 14.68
C PHE A 285 12.60 -3.03 15.32
N SER A 286 12.63 -4.10 14.54
CA SER A 286 12.26 -5.47 14.93
C SER A 286 13.45 -6.40 14.84
N ASP A 287 13.49 -7.37 15.74
CA ASP A 287 14.52 -8.43 15.75
C ASP A 287 14.25 -9.49 14.65
N SER A 288 13.03 -9.57 14.15
CA SER A 288 12.63 -10.47 13.06
C SER A 288 12.06 -9.66 11.90
N THR A 289 12.63 -9.85 10.71
CA THR A 289 12.20 -9.21 9.46
C THR A 289 11.56 -10.19 8.49
N SER A 290 11.21 -11.39 8.96
CA SER A 290 10.64 -12.45 8.11
C SER A 290 9.16 -12.24 7.77
N SER A 291 8.48 -11.29 8.42
CA SER A 291 7.08 -11.02 8.13
C SER A 291 6.89 -10.36 6.77
N HIS A 292 5.93 -10.86 6.02
CA HIS A 292 5.49 -10.30 4.75
C HIS A 292 5.05 -8.82 4.88
N PHE A 293 4.48 -8.45 6.02
CA PHE A 293 4.05 -7.09 6.34
C PHE A 293 5.14 -6.04 6.12
N PHE A 294 6.39 -6.35 6.44
CA PHE A 294 7.50 -5.41 6.30
C PHE A 294 7.73 -4.92 4.88
N SER A 295 7.37 -5.71 3.87
CA SER A 295 7.47 -5.29 2.48
C SER A 295 6.41 -4.24 2.08
N TYR A 296 5.38 -4.06 2.86
CA TYR A 296 4.27 -3.12 2.61
C TYR A 296 4.33 -1.88 3.51
N LEU A 297 5.03 -1.96 4.66
CA LEU A 297 5.07 -0.88 5.65
C LEU A 297 6.01 0.24 5.21
N THR A 298 5.50 1.47 5.29
CA THR A 298 6.28 2.71 5.23
C THR A 298 5.60 3.77 6.08
N GLY A 299 6.29 4.89 6.30
CA GLY A 299 5.73 6.02 7.01
C GLY A 299 6.79 6.79 7.77
N TRP A 300 6.35 7.73 8.59
CA TRP A 300 7.22 8.57 9.36
C TRP A 300 6.65 8.89 10.74
N LEU A 301 7.57 9.14 11.68
CA LEU A 301 7.25 9.60 13.02
C LEU A 301 8.16 10.77 13.40
N GLU A 302 7.61 11.77 14.07
CA GLU A 302 8.33 12.87 14.70
C GLU A 302 8.69 12.51 16.13
N VAL A 303 9.96 12.67 16.47
CA VAL A 303 10.57 12.34 17.76
C VAL A 303 11.43 13.51 18.26
N ASP A 304 10.87 14.72 18.29
CA ASP A 304 11.56 15.98 18.52
C ASP A 304 12.35 16.02 19.83
N PHE A 305 11.88 15.32 20.85
CA PHE A 305 12.54 15.23 22.15
C PHE A 305 13.96 14.64 22.09
N ILE A 306 14.32 13.93 21.01
CA ILE A 306 15.67 13.38 20.81
C ILE A 306 16.71 14.49 20.63
N ASP A 307 16.33 15.60 19.99
CA ASP A 307 17.18 16.78 19.84
C ASP A 307 17.29 17.62 21.14
N ASP A 308 16.44 17.35 22.13
CA ASP A 308 16.47 18.04 23.45
C ASP A 308 17.30 17.28 24.50
N LEU A 309 17.85 16.11 24.16
CA LEU A 309 18.73 15.34 25.05
C LEU A 309 20.07 16.07 25.28
N GLU A 310 20.65 15.91 26.47
CA GLU A 310 21.98 16.45 26.79
C GLU A 310 23.07 15.84 25.88
N ASP A 311 22.99 14.52 25.65
CA ASP A 311 23.88 13.81 24.75
C ASP A 311 23.36 13.87 23.31
N ASP A 312 24.26 14.15 22.35
CA ASP A 312 23.93 14.10 20.93
C ASP A 312 23.86 12.67 20.43
N VAL A 313 22.65 12.14 20.35
CA VAL A 313 22.38 10.76 19.90
C VAL A 313 22.19 10.65 18.40
N ILE A 314 22.18 11.77 17.65
CA ILE A 314 21.97 11.80 16.20
C ILE A 314 23.32 11.73 15.48
N ALA A 315 23.48 10.76 14.60
CA ALA A 315 24.69 10.65 13.76
C ALA A 315 24.92 11.94 12.93
N THR A 316 26.17 12.24 12.63
CA THR A 316 26.53 13.49 11.93
C THR A 316 25.86 13.63 10.57
N ASN A 317 25.66 12.51 9.85
CA ASN A 317 24.96 12.48 8.56
C ASN A 317 23.42 12.41 8.72
N ARG A 318 22.89 12.42 9.95
CA ARG A 318 21.47 12.32 10.29
C ARG A 318 20.74 11.10 9.67
N GLN A 319 21.45 10.00 9.48
CA GLN A 319 20.87 8.78 8.89
C GLN A 319 20.62 7.66 9.89
N SER A 320 21.08 7.84 11.14
CA SER A 320 20.89 6.87 12.22
C SER A 320 20.96 7.53 13.59
N LEU A 321 20.35 6.87 14.58
CA LEU A 321 20.45 7.21 15.99
C LEU A 321 21.46 6.30 16.70
N ASN A 322 22.05 6.80 17.79
CA ASN A 322 22.81 5.97 18.71
C ASN A 322 21.84 5.17 19.59
N TRP A 323 21.56 3.94 19.18
CA TRP A 323 20.66 3.04 19.90
C TRP A 323 21.25 2.46 21.21
N GLY A 324 22.47 2.83 21.56
CA GLY A 324 23.11 2.47 22.83
C GLY A 324 22.71 3.38 24.01
N HIS A 325 22.15 4.56 23.77
CA HIS A 325 21.70 5.49 24.79
C HIS A 325 20.38 5.04 25.43
N ASP A 326 20.19 5.28 26.73
CA ASP A 326 19.02 4.74 27.45
C ASP A 326 17.68 5.24 26.92
N GLU A 327 17.60 6.51 26.53
CA GLU A 327 16.37 7.07 25.96
C GLU A 327 16.04 6.48 24.58
N THR A 328 17.04 6.29 23.73
CA THR A 328 16.83 5.69 22.41
C THR A 328 16.50 4.21 22.48
N LYS A 329 17.01 3.47 23.50
CA LYS A 329 16.58 2.09 23.78
C LYS A 329 15.09 2.03 24.10
N LYS A 330 14.59 2.89 24.99
CA LYS A 330 13.15 2.96 25.31
C LYS A 330 12.31 3.30 24.08
N LEU A 331 12.76 4.25 23.26
CA LEU A 331 12.13 4.56 21.98
C LEU A 331 12.09 3.36 21.06
N ARG A 332 13.19 2.59 20.96
CA ARG A 332 13.26 1.39 20.11
C ARG A 332 12.28 0.31 20.58
N GLU A 333 12.11 0.13 21.88
CA GLU A 333 11.11 -0.78 22.44
C GLU A 333 9.69 -0.36 22.08
N TYR A 334 9.37 0.94 22.25
CA TYR A 334 8.08 1.50 21.82
C TYR A 334 7.83 1.27 20.32
N LEU A 335 8.81 1.54 19.47
CA LEU A 335 8.69 1.36 18.01
C LEU A 335 8.49 -0.10 17.63
N ARG A 336 9.13 -1.04 18.34
CA ARG A 336 8.91 -2.48 18.16
C ARG A 336 7.49 -2.87 18.52
N ASP A 337 6.98 -2.39 19.64
CA ASP A 337 5.61 -2.67 20.08
C ASP A 337 4.58 -2.08 19.11
N LEU A 338 4.82 -0.87 18.62
CA LEU A 338 4.01 -0.21 17.59
C LEU A 338 3.97 -1.06 16.30
N ILE A 339 5.11 -1.52 15.81
CA ILE A 339 5.17 -2.33 14.59
C ILE A 339 4.43 -3.67 14.76
N ASN A 340 4.55 -4.32 15.91
CA ASN A 340 3.84 -5.54 16.23
C ASN A 340 2.31 -5.32 16.26
N TRP A 341 1.88 -4.16 16.74
CA TRP A 341 0.47 -3.78 16.73
C TRP A 341 -0.01 -3.48 15.29
N LEU A 342 0.76 -2.70 14.52
CA LEU A 342 0.46 -2.37 13.12
C LEU A 342 0.29 -3.64 12.27
N GLU A 343 1.17 -4.64 12.44
CA GLU A 343 1.08 -5.90 11.73
C GLU A 343 -0.22 -6.64 12.05
N ARG A 344 -0.61 -6.71 13.33
CA ARG A 344 -1.85 -7.36 13.76
C ARG A 344 -3.09 -6.64 13.23
N ASP A 345 -3.11 -5.31 13.30
CA ASP A 345 -4.22 -4.49 12.80
C ASP A 345 -4.33 -4.59 11.27
N TRP A 346 -3.21 -4.51 10.55
CA TRP A 346 -3.17 -4.69 9.10
C TRP A 346 -3.72 -6.05 8.66
N ARG A 347 -3.28 -7.15 9.30
CA ARG A 347 -3.79 -8.49 9.00
C ARG A 347 -5.31 -8.57 9.22
N LYS A 348 -5.81 -8.02 10.33
CA LYS A 348 -7.24 -7.97 10.65
C LYS A 348 -8.05 -7.16 9.62
N LYS A 349 -7.59 -5.95 9.28
CA LYS A 349 -8.24 -5.09 8.29
C LYS A 349 -8.23 -5.72 6.90
N ARG A 350 -7.11 -6.34 6.52
CA ARG A 350 -6.97 -7.02 5.23
C ARG A 350 -7.86 -8.25 5.12
N GLU A 351 -7.94 -9.06 6.17
CA GLU A 351 -8.86 -10.21 6.22
C GLU A 351 -10.32 -9.76 6.07
N LYS A 352 -10.72 -8.73 6.81
CA LYS A 352 -12.09 -8.18 6.72
C LYS A 352 -12.39 -7.72 5.30
N ARG A 353 -11.52 -6.89 4.72
CA ARG A 353 -11.71 -6.35 3.37
C ARG A 353 -11.79 -7.46 2.30
N ARG A 354 -10.94 -8.50 2.42
CA ARG A 354 -11.01 -9.65 1.51
C ARG A 354 -12.32 -10.41 1.63
N LYS A 355 -12.82 -10.60 2.85
CA LYS A 355 -14.14 -11.21 3.07
C LYS A 355 -15.27 -10.40 2.45
N ASP A 356 -15.26 -9.07 2.68
CA ASP A 356 -16.28 -8.16 2.16
C ASP A 356 -16.31 -8.19 0.63
N LYS A 357 -15.16 -8.02 -0.03
CA LYS A 357 -15.04 -8.08 -1.49
C LYS A 357 -15.40 -9.44 -2.06
N LEU A 358 -15.03 -10.52 -1.38
CA LEU A 358 -15.36 -11.86 -1.82
C LEU A 358 -16.87 -12.09 -1.72
N SER A 359 -17.50 -11.68 -0.62
CA SER A 359 -18.96 -11.74 -0.46
C SER A 359 -19.69 -10.92 -1.53
N GLU A 360 -19.19 -9.71 -1.84
CA GLU A 360 -19.72 -8.88 -2.92
C GLU A 360 -19.57 -9.54 -4.29
N SER A 361 -18.41 -10.11 -4.60
CA SER A 361 -18.14 -10.76 -5.90
C SER A 361 -18.92 -12.03 -6.12
N LEU A 362 -19.28 -12.76 -5.07
CA LEU A 362 -20.06 -14.00 -5.10
C LEU A 362 -21.56 -13.74 -4.94
N GLY A 363 -21.95 -12.54 -4.44
CA GLY A 363 -23.35 -12.24 -4.10
C GLY A 363 -23.88 -13.04 -2.90
N ILE A 364 -22.98 -13.65 -2.10
CA ILE A 364 -23.34 -14.52 -0.97
C ILE A 364 -22.47 -14.23 0.25
N ASN A 365 -22.97 -14.57 1.44
CA ASN A 365 -22.15 -14.59 2.65
C ASN A 365 -21.33 -15.89 2.70
N ILE A 366 -20.01 -15.76 2.83
CA ILE A 366 -19.09 -16.91 2.84
C ILE A 366 -19.37 -17.84 4.02
N GLY A 367 -19.73 -17.29 5.19
CA GLY A 367 -20.06 -18.08 6.36
C GLY A 367 -21.31 -18.92 6.15
N ASP A 368 -22.35 -18.31 5.56
CA ASP A 368 -23.59 -18.99 5.21
C ASP A 368 -23.35 -20.08 4.15
N TRP A 369 -22.54 -19.78 3.12
CA TRP A 369 -22.16 -20.76 2.14
C TRP A 369 -21.42 -21.96 2.75
N LEU A 370 -20.39 -21.72 3.57
CA LEU A 370 -19.64 -22.79 4.23
C LEU A 370 -20.55 -23.63 5.16
N SER A 371 -21.53 -23.02 5.81
CA SER A 371 -22.46 -23.73 6.70
C SER A 371 -23.40 -24.70 5.95
N LYS A 372 -23.63 -24.46 4.65
CA LYS A 372 -24.48 -25.29 3.80
C LYS A 372 -23.71 -26.39 3.07
N ILE A 373 -22.38 -26.36 3.12
CA ILE A 373 -21.54 -27.46 2.57
C ILE A 373 -21.56 -28.62 3.57
N PRO A 374 -21.74 -29.88 3.10
CA PRO A 374 -21.64 -31.06 3.95
C PRO A 374 -20.32 -31.12 4.72
N ASP A 375 -20.38 -31.57 5.99
CA ASP A 375 -19.24 -31.50 6.94
C ASP A 375 -17.96 -32.13 6.40
N ASN A 376 -18.05 -33.27 5.71
CA ASN A 376 -16.89 -33.96 5.12
C ASN A 376 -16.15 -33.16 4.06
N TYR A 377 -16.80 -32.23 3.36
CA TYR A 377 -16.20 -31.30 2.40
C TYR A 377 -15.80 -30.00 3.10
N ARG A 378 -16.62 -29.50 4.04
CA ARG A 378 -16.35 -28.29 4.80
C ARG A 378 -15.03 -28.37 5.57
N GLU A 379 -14.77 -29.48 6.25
CA GLU A 379 -13.52 -29.71 6.99
C GLU A 379 -12.27 -29.60 6.10
N LYS A 380 -12.38 -29.88 4.80
CA LYS A 380 -11.27 -29.78 3.85
C LYS A 380 -11.16 -28.41 3.21
N ILE A 381 -12.27 -27.75 2.94
CA ILE A 381 -12.33 -26.50 2.18
C ILE A 381 -12.17 -25.27 3.06
N GLU A 382 -12.76 -25.27 4.24
CA GLU A 382 -12.72 -24.14 5.16
C GLU A 382 -11.28 -23.71 5.54
N PRO A 383 -10.33 -24.62 5.85
CA PRO A 383 -8.94 -24.27 6.09
C PRO A 383 -8.26 -23.61 4.87
N ILE A 384 -8.57 -24.09 3.66
CA ILE A 384 -8.03 -23.54 2.41
C ILE A 384 -8.53 -22.12 2.21
N ILE A 385 -9.84 -21.89 2.34
CA ILE A 385 -10.43 -20.55 2.22
C ILE A 385 -9.88 -19.61 3.28
N LYS A 386 -9.77 -20.06 4.52
CA LYS A 386 -9.17 -19.28 5.62
C LYS A 386 -7.72 -18.89 5.31
N SER A 387 -6.92 -19.77 4.71
CA SER A 387 -5.55 -19.45 4.33
C SER A 387 -5.48 -18.37 3.24
N TYR A 388 -6.35 -18.43 2.23
CA TYR A 388 -6.44 -17.39 1.20
C TYR A 388 -6.90 -16.04 1.75
N LEU A 389 -7.81 -16.04 2.72
CA LEU A 389 -8.31 -14.81 3.33
C LEU A 389 -7.30 -14.18 4.28
N LYS A 390 -6.59 -14.97 5.07
CA LYS A 390 -5.76 -14.50 6.19
C LYS A 390 -4.29 -14.34 5.85
N ASP A 391 -3.66 -15.39 5.33
CA ASP A 391 -2.19 -15.50 5.28
C ASP A 391 -1.60 -15.54 3.86
N SER A 392 -2.41 -15.40 2.83
CA SER A 392 -1.92 -15.49 1.45
C SER A 392 -1.04 -14.30 1.07
N GLU A 393 0.14 -14.60 0.53
CA GLU A 393 1.07 -13.64 -0.08
C GLU A 393 0.65 -13.20 -1.49
N LEU A 394 -0.34 -13.89 -2.06
CA LEU A 394 -0.82 -13.61 -3.41
C LEU A 394 -1.56 -12.27 -3.48
N PRO A 395 -1.56 -11.62 -4.65
CA PRO A 395 -2.39 -10.44 -4.89
C PRO A 395 -3.85 -10.69 -4.54
N GLU A 396 -4.53 -9.66 -4.05
CA GLU A 396 -5.93 -9.76 -3.59
C GLU A 396 -6.87 -10.33 -4.66
N GLU A 397 -6.72 -9.88 -5.91
CA GLU A 397 -7.52 -10.38 -7.05
C GLU A 397 -7.33 -11.88 -7.31
N THR A 398 -6.09 -12.37 -7.15
CA THR A 398 -5.79 -13.81 -7.30
C THR A 398 -6.44 -14.63 -6.20
N ASN A 399 -6.44 -14.13 -4.95
CA ASN A 399 -7.09 -14.80 -3.84
C ASN A 399 -8.61 -14.86 -4.01
N ILE A 400 -9.23 -13.76 -4.43
CA ILE A 400 -10.67 -13.71 -4.70
C ILE A 400 -11.03 -14.68 -5.83
N SER A 401 -10.25 -14.70 -6.92
CA SER A 401 -10.46 -15.61 -8.04
C SER A 401 -10.31 -17.07 -7.62
N ALA A 402 -9.33 -17.42 -6.78
CA ALA A 402 -9.14 -18.78 -6.29
C ALA A 402 -10.34 -19.26 -5.45
N VAL A 403 -10.82 -18.43 -4.52
CA VAL A 403 -11.99 -18.78 -3.70
C VAL A 403 -13.26 -18.85 -4.55
N LYS A 404 -13.42 -17.96 -5.53
CA LYS A 404 -14.52 -18.02 -6.49
C LYS A 404 -14.51 -19.34 -7.27
N ASN A 405 -13.36 -19.76 -7.78
CA ASN A 405 -13.22 -21.04 -8.47
C ASN A 405 -13.56 -22.23 -7.55
N ILE A 406 -13.16 -22.16 -6.26
CA ILE A 406 -13.55 -23.18 -5.28
C ILE A 406 -15.08 -23.19 -5.09
N HIS A 407 -15.71 -22.04 -4.97
CA HIS A 407 -17.16 -21.93 -4.87
C HIS A 407 -17.86 -22.52 -6.10
N ASP A 408 -17.36 -22.25 -7.30
CA ASP A 408 -17.93 -22.77 -8.54
C ASP A 408 -17.78 -24.31 -8.66
N ILE A 409 -16.70 -24.87 -8.09
CA ILE A 409 -16.46 -26.33 -8.08
C ILE A 409 -17.27 -27.02 -6.97
N VAL A 410 -17.44 -26.35 -5.83
CA VAL A 410 -18.11 -26.89 -4.64
C VAL A 410 -19.31 -26.00 -4.28
N PRO A 411 -20.34 -26.01 -5.12
CA PRO A 411 -21.56 -25.25 -4.83
C PRO A 411 -22.31 -25.85 -3.63
N GLU A 412 -23.12 -25.03 -3.00
CA GLU A 412 -24.11 -25.49 -2.01
C GLU A 412 -24.96 -26.63 -2.58
N TYR A 413 -25.36 -27.59 -1.73
CA TYR A 413 -26.18 -28.73 -2.16
C TYR A 413 -27.43 -28.31 -2.97
N PRO A 414 -28.22 -27.31 -2.54
CA PRO A 414 -29.37 -26.84 -3.32
C PRO A 414 -28.98 -26.29 -4.69
N TYR A 415 -27.91 -25.49 -4.78
CA TYR A 415 -27.44 -24.90 -6.04
C TYR A 415 -26.87 -25.97 -6.98
N TYR A 416 -26.18 -26.99 -6.45
CA TYR A 416 -25.70 -28.10 -7.25
C TYR A 416 -26.85 -28.83 -7.93
N HIS A 417 -27.92 -29.16 -7.21
CA HIS A 417 -29.12 -29.81 -7.76
C HIS A 417 -29.84 -28.88 -8.74
N TRP A 418 -30.02 -27.62 -8.38
CA TRP A 418 -30.70 -26.61 -9.17
C TRP A 418 -30.09 -26.47 -10.59
N ARG A 419 -28.79 -26.29 -10.69
CA ARG A 419 -28.11 -26.09 -11.99
C ARG A 419 -28.16 -27.29 -12.94
N HIS A 420 -28.51 -28.45 -12.45
CA HIS A 420 -28.66 -29.67 -13.26
C HIS A 420 -30.09 -29.88 -13.71
N LEU A 421 -31.05 -29.09 -13.25
CA LEU A 421 -32.41 -29.19 -13.71
C LEU A 421 -32.54 -28.77 -15.18
N HIS A 422 -33.51 -29.31 -15.87
CA HIS A 422 -33.89 -28.88 -17.20
C HIS A 422 -34.27 -27.38 -17.21
N LEU A 423 -33.86 -26.62 -18.24
CA LEU A 423 -34.05 -25.19 -18.31
C LEU A 423 -35.52 -24.75 -18.12
N GLU A 424 -36.45 -25.48 -18.76
CA GLU A 424 -37.89 -25.19 -18.62
C GLU A 424 -38.40 -25.37 -17.19
N ILE A 425 -37.83 -26.33 -16.46
CA ILE A 425 -38.18 -26.59 -15.06
C ILE A 425 -37.58 -25.47 -14.16
N GLN A 426 -36.31 -25.06 -14.44
CA GLN A 426 -35.71 -23.93 -13.76
C GLN A 426 -36.56 -22.66 -13.93
N ASN A 427 -36.86 -22.29 -15.19
CA ASN A 427 -37.62 -21.08 -15.51
C ASN A 427 -39.00 -21.06 -14.88
N ALA A 428 -39.67 -22.21 -14.79
CA ALA A 428 -41.01 -22.32 -14.23
C ALA A 428 -41.05 -22.20 -12.69
N SER A 429 -39.94 -22.52 -12.00
CA SER A 429 -39.92 -22.65 -10.54
C SER A 429 -38.94 -21.68 -9.84
N GLU A 430 -38.10 -20.91 -10.57
CA GLU A 430 -37.01 -20.13 -10.03
C GLU A 430 -37.46 -19.07 -9.02
N GLU A 431 -38.49 -18.29 -9.33
CA GLU A 431 -38.97 -17.21 -8.48
C GLU A 431 -39.49 -17.73 -7.15
N ASP A 432 -40.37 -18.75 -7.18
CA ASP A 432 -40.95 -19.34 -5.99
C ASP A 432 -39.89 -20.09 -5.15
N TYR A 433 -38.96 -20.80 -5.78
CA TYR A 433 -37.87 -21.47 -5.08
C TYR A 433 -36.94 -20.46 -4.37
N ARG A 434 -36.57 -19.38 -4.99
CA ARG A 434 -35.76 -18.31 -4.38
C ARG A 434 -36.46 -17.66 -3.19
N ASN A 435 -37.81 -17.54 -3.27
CA ASN A 435 -38.67 -17.04 -2.18
C ASN A 435 -38.92 -18.07 -1.08
N ARG A 436 -38.30 -19.26 -1.16
CA ARG A 436 -38.49 -20.39 -0.25
C ARG A 436 -39.90 -20.93 -0.20
N ASP A 437 -40.71 -20.68 -1.24
CA ASP A 437 -42.01 -21.27 -1.44
C ASP A 437 -41.90 -22.58 -2.27
N TYR A 438 -41.38 -23.61 -1.62
CA TYR A 438 -41.01 -24.87 -2.27
C TYR A 438 -42.22 -25.61 -2.85
N TYR A 439 -43.35 -25.50 -2.23
CA TYR A 439 -44.61 -26.07 -2.73
C TYR A 439 -45.01 -25.44 -4.04
N ARG A 440 -45.03 -24.11 -4.08
CA ARG A 440 -45.41 -23.37 -5.27
C ARG A 440 -44.39 -23.54 -6.41
N ALA A 441 -43.11 -23.53 -6.08
CA ALA A 441 -42.06 -23.85 -7.05
C ALA A 441 -42.30 -25.19 -7.74
N PHE A 442 -42.62 -26.21 -6.94
CA PHE A 442 -42.93 -27.54 -7.50
C PHE A 442 -44.25 -27.54 -8.30
N GLN A 443 -45.30 -26.89 -7.83
CA GLN A 443 -46.59 -26.80 -8.55
C GLN A 443 -46.43 -26.16 -9.94
N GLU A 444 -45.69 -25.06 -10.05
CA GLU A 444 -45.47 -24.36 -11.31
C GLU A 444 -44.63 -25.24 -12.27
N ALA A 445 -43.64 -25.94 -11.77
CA ALA A 445 -42.88 -26.89 -12.57
C ALA A 445 -43.73 -28.05 -13.09
N VAL A 446 -44.62 -28.62 -12.26
CA VAL A 446 -45.56 -29.68 -12.70
C VAL A 446 -46.54 -29.15 -13.75
N LYS A 447 -47.10 -27.95 -13.55
CA LYS A 447 -47.97 -27.31 -14.55
C LYS A 447 -47.24 -27.13 -15.90
N ARG A 448 -45.97 -26.70 -15.88
CA ARG A 448 -45.18 -26.54 -17.08
C ARG A 448 -44.99 -27.88 -17.80
N TYR A 449 -44.74 -28.96 -17.04
CA TYR A 449 -44.61 -30.33 -17.59
C TYR A 449 -45.92 -30.79 -18.19
N ILE A 450 -47.07 -30.65 -17.50
CA ILE A 450 -48.39 -31.02 -17.96
C ILE A 450 -48.73 -30.28 -19.28
N ASN A 451 -48.45 -28.99 -19.34
CA ASN A 451 -48.73 -28.17 -20.52
C ASN A 451 -47.88 -28.62 -21.72
N GLU A 452 -46.63 -28.99 -21.51
CA GLU A 452 -45.79 -29.51 -22.58
C GLU A 452 -46.34 -30.85 -23.11
N VAL A 453 -46.74 -31.76 -22.21
CA VAL A 453 -47.35 -33.03 -22.58
C VAL A 453 -48.64 -32.78 -23.37
N LYS A 454 -49.51 -31.87 -22.93
CA LYS A 454 -50.75 -31.50 -23.65
C LYS A 454 -50.46 -30.97 -25.04
N THR A 455 -49.49 -30.08 -25.14
CA THR A 455 -49.10 -29.47 -26.43
C THR A 455 -48.58 -30.48 -27.40
N LYS A 456 -47.71 -31.39 -26.97
CA LYS A 456 -47.11 -32.40 -27.83
C LYS A 456 -48.09 -33.51 -28.20
N SER A 457 -49.00 -33.87 -27.32
CA SER A 457 -49.96 -34.97 -27.57
C SER A 457 -51.26 -34.53 -28.24
N GLY A 458 -51.63 -33.27 -28.14
CA GLY A 458 -52.93 -32.75 -28.55
C GLY A 458 -54.09 -33.29 -27.72
N SER A 459 -53.83 -33.89 -26.54
CA SER A 459 -54.88 -34.46 -25.65
C SER A 459 -55.81 -33.41 -25.09
N THR A 460 -57.11 -33.71 -25.12
CA THR A 460 -58.18 -32.89 -24.56
C THR A 460 -58.68 -33.43 -23.20
N ASN A 461 -58.03 -34.46 -22.65
CA ASN A 461 -58.41 -35.08 -21.37
C ASN A 461 -58.28 -34.05 -20.25
N SER A 462 -59.37 -33.91 -19.48
CA SER A 462 -59.45 -32.95 -18.35
C SER A 462 -58.78 -33.42 -17.07
N SER A 463 -58.54 -34.74 -16.93
CA SER A 463 -57.83 -35.31 -15.79
C SER A 463 -56.34 -35.46 -16.11
N ASP A 464 -55.48 -34.68 -15.46
CA ASP A 464 -54.03 -34.67 -15.75
C ASP A 464 -53.37 -36.06 -15.56
N SER A 465 -53.74 -36.80 -14.49
CA SER A 465 -53.20 -38.14 -14.23
C SER A 465 -53.72 -39.16 -15.26
N SER A 466 -55.00 -39.09 -15.61
CA SER A 466 -55.60 -39.96 -16.65
C SER A 466 -55.00 -39.69 -18.01
N MET A 467 -54.78 -38.42 -18.33
CA MET A 467 -54.09 -37.98 -19.55
C MET A 467 -52.69 -38.59 -19.67
N MET A 468 -51.88 -38.57 -18.61
CA MET A 468 -50.55 -39.19 -18.62
C MET A 468 -50.63 -40.69 -18.92
N GLY A 469 -51.62 -41.35 -18.34
CA GLY A 469 -51.85 -42.78 -18.63
C GLY A 469 -52.22 -43.10 -20.07
N GLU A 470 -53.03 -42.22 -20.69
CA GLU A 470 -53.48 -42.32 -22.07
C GLU A 470 -52.34 -41.98 -23.07
N VAL A 471 -51.67 -40.86 -22.84
CA VAL A 471 -50.69 -40.27 -23.78
C VAL A 471 -49.43 -41.08 -23.90
N PHE A 472 -48.90 -41.64 -22.81
CA PHE A 472 -47.65 -42.42 -22.85
C PHE A 472 -47.91 -43.93 -23.13
N GLY A 473 -49.11 -44.37 -23.12
CA GLY A 473 -49.43 -45.79 -23.42
C GLY A 473 -48.78 -46.77 -22.44
N ASN A 474 -48.88 -48.07 -22.82
CA ASN A 474 -48.12 -49.14 -22.17
C ASN A 474 -47.46 -50.01 -23.20
N GLY A 475 -46.63 -50.99 -22.84
CA GLY A 475 -45.90 -51.85 -23.77
C GLY A 475 -46.77 -52.56 -24.78
N LEU A 476 -48.08 -52.70 -24.54
CA LEU A 476 -49.06 -53.35 -25.39
C LEU A 476 -49.94 -52.38 -26.20
N SER A 477 -50.24 -51.22 -25.67
CA SER A 477 -50.97 -50.13 -26.35
C SER A 477 -50.00 -48.94 -26.59
N GLN A 478 -49.87 -48.55 -27.86
CA GLN A 478 -49.04 -47.40 -28.22
C GLN A 478 -49.72 -46.13 -27.83
N GLY A 479 -49.08 -45.36 -26.93
CA GLY A 479 -49.46 -44.00 -26.64
C GLY A 479 -49.15 -43.05 -27.79
N SER A 480 -49.73 -41.84 -27.74
CA SER A 480 -49.46 -40.79 -28.74
C SER A 480 -48.04 -40.21 -28.66
N LEU A 481 -47.45 -40.28 -27.48
CA LEU A 481 -46.04 -39.85 -27.26
C LEU A 481 -45.16 -41.05 -26.95
N ARG A 482 -44.02 -41.10 -27.62
CA ARG A 482 -43.03 -42.20 -27.51
C ARG A 482 -41.67 -41.63 -27.19
N VAL A 483 -41.25 -41.79 -25.94
CA VAL A 483 -39.98 -41.17 -25.43
C VAL A 483 -38.74 -42.00 -25.72
N ALA A 484 -38.88 -43.31 -26.03
CA ALA A 484 -37.75 -44.22 -26.22
C ALA A 484 -37.32 -44.41 -27.67
N GLN A 485 -38.10 -43.91 -28.65
CA GLN A 485 -37.91 -44.25 -30.08
C GLN A 485 -36.59 -43.73 -30.67
N ASN A 486 -36.07 -42.62 -30.18
CA ASN A 486 -34.88 -42.00 -30.72
C ASN A 486 -33.59 -42.46 -30.03
N PHE A 487 -33.68 -43.29 -29.01
CA PHE A 487 -32.50 -43.84 -28.36
C PHE A 487 -31.95 -45.04 -29.14
N LYS A 488 -30.67 -44.96 -29.49
CA LYS A 488 -29.94 -46.03 -30.19
C LYS A 488 -28.76 -46.49 -29.35
N LYS A 489 -28.33 -47.73 -29.55
CA LYS A 489 -27.06 -48.22 -29.01
C LYS A 489 -25.88 -47.49 -29.66
N PRO A 490 -24.69 -47.46 -29.04
CA PRO A 490 -23.50 -46.81 -29.62
C PRO A 490 -23.13 -47.31 -31.04
N ASN A 491 -23.53 -48.53 -31.40
CA ASN A 491 -23.33 -49.11 -32.72
C ASN A 491 -24.45 -48.76 -33.73
N GLY A 492 -25.37 -47.86 -33.37
CA GLY A 492 -26.50 -47.45 -34.21
C GLY A 492 -27.72 -48.39 -34.21
N ALA A 493 -27.64 -49.55 -33.57
CA ALA A 493 -28.74 -50.48 -33.49
C ALA A 493 -29.81 -50.08 -32.48
N ASP A 494 -31.02 -50.57 -32.66
CA ASP A 494 -32.13 -50.37 -31.71
C ASP A 494 -31.89 -51.14 -30.42
N PHE A 495 -32.46 -50.62 -29.30
CA PHE A 495 -32.58 -51.39 -28.07
C PHE A 495 -33.59 -52.53 -28.22
N ASN A 496 -33.50 -53.54 -27.38
CA ASN A 496 -34.47 -54.62 -27.35
C ASN A 496 -35.89 -54.09 -27.08
N LEU A 497 -36.88 -54.66 -27.62
CA LEU A 497 -38.28 -54.25 -27.47
C LEU A 497 -38.71 -54.21 -26.00
N SER A 498 -38.23 -55.16 -25.19
CA SER A 498 -38.48 -55.15 -23.73
C SER A 498 -37.89 -53.90 -23.03
N THR A 499 -36.70 -53.47 -23.42
CA THR A 499 -36.07 -52.26 -22.90
C THR A 499 -36.86 -51.01 -23.31
N ILE A 500 -37.27 -50.92 -24.57
CA ILE A 500 -38.10 -49.83 -25.09
C ILE A 500 -39.42 -49.77 -24.34
N ASN A 501 -40.12 -50.87 -24.20
CA ASN A 501 -41.38 -50.96 -23.49
C ASN A 501 -41.24 -50.56 -22.00
N SER A 502 -40.18 -51.01 -21.33
CA SER A 502 -39.91 -50.62 -19.92
C SER A 502 -39.64 -49.12 -19.78
N ILE A 503 -38.98 -48.48 -20.76
CA ILE A 503 -38.77 -47.02 -20.74
C ILE A 503 -40.09 -46.27 -20.93
N GLU A 504 -40.95 -46.72 -21.86
CA GLU A 504 -42.26 -46.10 -22.09
C GLU A 504 -43.20 -46.26 -20.90
N GLU A 505 -43.28 -47.47 -20.31
CA GLU A 505 -44.04 -47.74 -19.09
C GLU A 505 -43.48 -46.91 -17.89
N GLY A 506 -42.16 -46.83 -17.77
CA GLY A 506 -41.50 -46.00 -16.77
C GLY A 506 -41.90 -44.54 -16.88
N GLN A 507 -41.87 -43.96 -18.09
CA GLN A 507 -42.32 -42.59 -18.32
C GLN A 507 -43.79 -42.38 -17.89
N LYS A 508 -44.65 -43.30 -18.29
CA LYS A 508 -46.07 -43.29 -17.93
C LYS A 508 -46.29 -43.28 -16.39
N HIS A 509 -45.73 -44.30 -15.73
CA HIS A 509 -45.95 -44.46 -14.29
C HIS A 509 -45.32 -43.35 -13.45
N LEU A 510 -44.10 -42.87 -13.80
CA LEU A 510 -43.49 -41.78 -13.13
C LEU A 510 -44.25 -40.45 -13.34
N SER A 511 -44.74 -40.19 -14.59
CA SER A 511 -45.55 -39.01 -14.87
C SER A 511 -46.88 -39.03 -14.12
N MET A 512 -47.57 -40.17 -14.07
CA MET A 512 -48.78 -40.33 -13.26
C MET A 512 -48.49 -40.19 -11.77
N GLY A 513 -47.36 -40.76 -11.29
CA GLY A 513 -46.93 -40.69 -9.90
C GLY A 513 -46.63 -39.27 -9.45
N VAL A 514 -45.93 -38.49 -10.25
CA VAL A 514 -45.62 -37.05 -9.96
C VAL A 514 -46.91 -36.23 -9.88
N VAL A 515 -47.84 -36.42 -10.80
CA VAL A 515 -49.14 -35.73 -10.78
C VAL A 515 -49.99 -36.14 -9.56
N SER A 516 -50.12 -37.44 -9.34
CA SER A 516 -51.02 -37.96 -8.27
C SER A 516 -50.41 -37.88 -6.89
N GLY A 517 -49.14 -38.24 -6.73
CA GLY A 517 -48.50 -38.42 -5.44
C GLY A 517 -47.81 -37.15 -4.90
N CYS A 518 -47.41 -36.23 -5.79
CA CYS A 518 -46.71 -35.03 -5.37
C CYS A 518 -47.55 -33.77 -5.55
N ARG A 519 -48.23 -33.58 -6.70
CA ARG A 519 -49.03 -32.36 -6.95
C ARG A 519 -50.39 -32.38 -6.21
N ASN A 520 -51.10 -33.50 -6.24
CA ASN A 520 -52.46 -33.55 -5.68
C ASN A 520 -52.51 -33.28 -4.16
N PRO A 521 -51.65 -33.84 -3.30
CA PRO A 521 -51.62 -33.50 -1.88
C PRO A 521 -51.47 -31.99 -1.63
N VAL A 522 -50.58 -31.32 -2.37
CA VAL A 522 -50.36 -29.89 -2.27
C VAL A 522 -51.55 -29.05 -2.75
N SER A 523 -52.47 -29.63 -3.53
CA SER A 523 -53.65 -28.93 -4.05
C SER A 523 -54.89 -29.07 -3.14
N HIS A 524 -54.83 -29.93 -2.13
CA HIS A 524 -55.98 -30.25 -1.26
C HIS A 524 -55.86 -29.73 0.15
N GLU A 525 -54.65 -29.39 0.59
CA GLU A 525 -54.38 -28.85 1.95
C GLU A 525 -53.94 -27.40 1.90
N GLU A 526 -54.09 -26.68 3.01
CA GLU A 526 -53.55 -25.32 3.11
C GLU A 526 -52.04 -25.35 3.13
N ILE A 527 -51.42 -24.42 2.41
CA ILE A 527 -49.94 -24.33 2.29
C ILE A 527 -49.29 -24.16 3.66
N ALA A 528 -49.96 -23.46 4.59
CA ALA A 528 -49.43 -23.27 5.93
C ALA A 528 -49.30 -24.61 6.68
N ASP A 529 -50.34 -25.45 6.62
CA ASP A 529 -50.35 -26.76 7.29
C ASP A 529 -49.28 -27.70 6.69
N LEU A 530 -49.15 -27.69 5.39
CA LEU A 530 -48.12 -28.49 4.69
C LEU A 530 -46.70 -28.04 5.05
N ARG A 531 -46.48 -26.73 5.17
CA ARG A 531 -45.18 -26.16 5.54
C ARG A 531 -44.80 -26.52 6.99
N ASP A 532 -45.70 -26.32 7.89
CA ASP A 532 -45.48 -26.54 9.33
C ASP A 532 -45.40 -28.02 9.69
N SER A 533 -46.00 -28.91 8.89
CA SER A 533 -45.90 -30.37 9.06
C SER A 533 -44.56 -30.97 8.73
N GLY A 534 -43.70 -30.23 7.97
CA GLY A 534 -42.45 -30.77 7.43
C GLY A 534 -42.64 -31.86 6.37
N LEU A 535 -43.85 -32.01 5.80
CA LEU A 535 -44.17 -33.01 4.80
C LEU A 535 -43.41 -32.82 3.50
N PHE A 536 -43.03 -31.58 3.19
CA PHE A 536 -42.32 -31.23 1.97
C PHE A 536 -41.26 -30.15 2.26
N THR A 537 -40.02 -30.57 2.31
CA THR A 537 -38.88 -29.72 2.64
C THR A 537 -38.23 -29.17 1.35
N GLU A 538 -37.22 -28.30 1.48
CA GLU A 538 -36.37 -27.87 0.36
C GLU A 538 -35.78 -29.06 -0.40
N LYS A 539 -35.32 -30.06 0.35
CA LYS A 539 -34.74 -31.26 -0.25
C LYS A 539 -35.77 -32.03 -1.09
N ASP A 540 -36.99 -32.20 -0.54
CA ASP A 540 -38.06 -32.88 -1.24
C ASP A 540 -38.46 -32.15 -2.53
N CYS A 541 -38.44 -30.81 -2.50
CA CYS A 541 -38.68 -29.98 -3.67
C CYS A 541 -37.59 -30.24 -4.73
N LEU A 542 -36.30 -30.22 -4.40
CA LEU A 542 -35.22 -30.46 -5.34
C LEU A 542 -35.27 -31.87 -5.91
N ASP A 543 -35.54 -32.87 -5.10
CA ASP A 543 -35.67 -34.26 -5.56
C ASP A 543 -36.84 -34.40 -6.54
N ALA A 544 -37.97 -33.78 -6.26
CA ALA A 544 -39.14 -33.76 -7.13
C ALA A 544 -38.92 -32.97 -8.41
N LEU A 545 -38.27 -31.82 -8.34
CA LEU A 545 -37.87 -31.05 -9.53
C LEU A 545 -36.84 -31.81 -10.38
N SER A 546 -35.93 -32.58 -9.78
CA SER A 546 -34.98 -33.42 -10.49
C SER A 546 -35.68 -34.54 -11.25
N LEU A 547 -36.70 -35.17 -10.65
CA LEU A 547 -37.53 -36.15 -11.31
C LEU A 547 -38.29 -35.55 -12.52
N LEU A 548 -38.92 -34.38 -12.31
CA LEU A 548 -39.57 -33.64 -13.41
C LEU A 548 -38.61 -33.27 -14.53
N SER A 549 -37.41 -32.83 -14.20
CA SER A 549 -36.35 -32.48 -15.12
C SER A 549 -35.98 -33.70 -16.01
N HIS A 550 -35.85 -34.87 -15.39
CA HIS A 550 -35.60 -36.11 -16.11
C HIS A 550 -36.75 -36.48 -17.08
N LEU A 551 -38.00 -36.38 -16.61
CA LEU A 551 -39.18 -36.65 -17.43
C LEU A 551 -39.31 -35.64 -18.58
N PHE A 552 -39.01 -34.37 -18.34
CA PHE A 552 -39.07 -33.32 -19.34
C PHE A 552 -37.99 -33.51 -20.43
N SER A 553 -36.74 -33.82 -20.04
CA SER A 553 -35.65 -34.11 -20.97
C SER A 553 -35.98 -35.26 -21.93
N ARG A 554 -36.78 -36.25 -21.49
CA ARG A 554 -37.25 -37.31 -22.36
C ARG A 554 -38.29 -36.85 -23.39
N LEU A 555 -39.10 -35.82 -23.06
CA LEU A 555 -40.05 -35.26 -24.03
C LEU A 555 -39.36 -34.55 -25.20
N GLU A 556 -38.17 -34.02 -25.01
CA GLU A 556 -37.40 -33.38 -26.08
C GLU A 556 -36.98 -34.36 -27.19
N ASN A 557 -36.88 -35.63 -26.85
CA ASN A 557 -36.53 -36.70 -27.81
C ASN A 557 -37.74 -37.24 -28.61
N ILE A 558 -38.93 -36.65 -28.42
CA ILE A 558 -40.13 -37.01 -29.18
C ILE A 558 -40.12 -36.19 -30.47
N LYS A 559 -40.33 -36.85 -31.60
CA LYS A 559 -40.54 -36.19 -32.89
C LYS A 559 -41.98 -35.77 -33.06
#